data_54e8fe90aba15d0dd7fb08f927908236
#
_entry.id   54e8fe90aba15d0dd7fb08f927908236
#
_cell.length_a   1.000
_cell.length_b   1.000
_cell.length_c   1.000
_cell.angle_alpha   90.00
_cell.angle_beta   90.00
_cell.angle_gamma   90.00
#
_symmetry.space_group_name_H-M   'P 1'
#
loop_
_entity.id
_entity.type
_entity.pdbx_description
1 polymer ?
#
loop_
_entity_poly.entity_id
_entity_poly.type
_entity_poly.pdbx_seq_one_letter_code
_entity_poly.pdbx_strand_id
1 'polypeptide(L)'
;MRFSNAVAVVTGGGSGIGRATAIRLAQEGATVILVGRTAAKLETTAQTIERMEGAGKAEVFVADVTNREQVKGLADYVRRQHGDLHVLVNNAGISTHTKWLELTEQEWDDVQRVNIKSVFLVSQTLAPLMIEGAKRERANRAIVNVASLSGHQAGAEIPHYSAAKAGVINLTKSLALELAPYGIRVNSVSPGFVETPLTERGLQNERFVKAIERNTALGRVGAPEEIANVIAFLASSEASYMTGSDVLVDGGWLIK
;
A
#
# COMPACT_ATOMS: atom_id res chain seq x y z
N MET A 1 2.22 -20.83 -8.20
CA MET A 1 1.70 -19.51 -7.78
C MET A 1 2.29 -19.16 -6.41
N ARG A 2 2.85 -17.95 -6.25
CA ARG A 2 3.57 -17.56 -5.00
C ARG A 2 2.64 -17.39 -3.79
N PHE A 3 1.35 -17.16 -4.02
CA PHE A 3 0.36 -16.84 -2.98
C PHE A 3 -0.78 -17.86 -2.91
N SER A 4 -0.57 -19.08 -3.39
CA SER A 4 -1.58 -20.16 -3.24
C SER A 4 -1.96 -20.31 -1.77
N ASN A 5 -3.27 -20.29 -1.49
CA ASN A 5 -3.85 -20.33 -0.15
C ASN A 5 -3.54 -19.15 0.78
N ALA A 6 -2.85 -18.11 0.29
CA ALA A 6 -2.60 -16.92 1.09
C ALA A 6 -3.84 -16.03 1.15
N VAL A 7 -4.11 -15.46 2.32
CA VAL A 7 -5.09 -14.38 2.54
C VAL A 7 -4.37 -13.06 2.58
N ALA A 8 -4.79 -12.11 1.76
CA ALA A 8 -4.20 -10.79 1.65
C ALA A 8 -5.24 -9.69 1.89
N VAL A 9 -4.88 -8.67 2.65
CA VAL A 9 -5.66 -7.43 2.81
C VAL A 9 -4.93 -6.32 2.05
N VAL A 10 -5.66 -5.60 1.16
CA VAL A 10 -5.12 -4.45 0.42
C VAL A 10 -5.99 -3.23 0.68
N THR A 11 -5.45 -2.24 1.42
CA THR A 11 -6.14 -0.98 1.65
C THR A 11 -6.01 -0.05 0.44
N GLY A 12 -7.08 0.68 0.11
CA GLY A 12 -7.14 1.45 -1.14
C GLY A 12 -7.20 0.56 -2.39
N GLY A 13 -7.74 -0.68 -2.27
CA GLY A 13 -7.79 -1.70 -3.33
C GLY A 13 -8.67 -1.39 -4.53
N GLY A 14 -9.40 -0.26 -4.53
CA GLY A 14 -10.33 0.09 -5.61
C GLY A 14 -9.73 0.91 -6.76
N SER A 15 -8.48 1.38 -6.69
CA SER A 15 -7.87 2.20 -7.75
C SER A 15 -6.34 2.19 -7.68
N GLY A 16 -5.70 2.68 -8.76
CA GLY A 16 -4.26 2.93 -8.84
C GLY A 16 -3.40 1.73 -8.40
N ILE A 17 -2.38 2.00 -7.62
CA ILE A 17 -1.42 1.00 -7.12
C ILE A 17 -2.13 -0.10 -6.31
N GLY A 18 -3.11 0.26 -5.46
CA GLY A 18 -3.84 -0.72 -4.66
C GLY A 18 -4.63 -1.71 -5.51
N ARG A 19 -5.32 -1.22 -6.55
CA ARG A 19 -6.02 -2.07 -7.53
C ARG A 19 -5.05 -3.00 -8.27
N ALA A 20 -3.97 -2.43 -8.80
CA ALA A 20 -2.96 -3.23 -9.53
C ALA A 20 -2.33 -4.29 -8.61
N THR A 21 -2.04 -3.94 -7.34
CA THR A 21 -1.53 -4.88 -6.34
C THR A 21 -2.51 -6.00 -6.05
N ALA A 22 -3.79 -5.68 -5.85
CA ALA A 22 -4.82 -6.68 -5.60
C ALA A 22 -4.95 -7.67 -6.76
N ILE A 23 -5.00 -7.15 -7.99
CA ILE A 23 -5.02 -7.97 -9.21
C ILE A 23 -3.78 -8.87 -9.27
N ARG A 24 -2.59 -8.31 -9.04
CA ARG A 24 -1.34 -9.08 -9.08
C ARG A 24 -1.29 -10.21 -8.05
N LEU A 25 -1.68 -9.94 -6.80
CA LEU A 25 -1.73 -10.96 -5.76
C LEU A 25 -2.73 -12.07 -6.09
N ALA A 26 -3.91 -11.71 -6.61
CA ALA A 26 -4.92 -12.67 -7.03
C ALA A 26 -4.47 -13.51 -8.23
N GLN A 27 -3.80 -12.93 -9.23
CA GLN A 27 -3.19 -13.67 -10.35
C GLN A 27 -2.22 -14.75 -9.88
N GLU A 28 -1.63 -14.57 -8.72
CA GLU A 28 -0.70 -15.51 -8.12
C GLU A 28 -1.32 -16.39 -7.03
N GLY A 29 -2.67 -16.44 -6.97
CA GLY A 29 -3.43 -17.41 -6.18
C GLY A 29 -3.92 -16.93 -4.82
N ALA A 30 -3.73 -15.64 -4.44
CA ALA A 30 -4.22 -15.14 -3.17
C ALA A 30 -5.74 -14.96 -3.14
N THR A 31 -6.35 -15.16 -1.98
CA THR A 31 -7.64 -14.57 -1.64
C THR A 31 -7.39 -13.14 -1.17
N VAL A 32 -7.88 -12.14 -1.92
CA VAL A 32 -7.60 -10.72 -1.66
C VAL A 32 -8.83 -10.02 -1.13
N ILE A 33 -8.74 -9.47 0.08
CA ILE A 33 -9.76 -8.61 0.69
C ILE A 33 -9.46 -7.17 0.30
N LEU A 34 -10.30 -6.61 -0.55
CA LEU A 34 -10.23 -5.24 -1.06
C LEU A 34 -10.87 -4.28 -0.06
N VAL A 35 -10.08 -3.37 0.50
CA VAL A 35 -10.56 -2.45 1.53
C VAL A 35 -10.53 -1.01 1.02
N GLY A 36 -11.61 -0.25 1.24
CA GLY A 36 -11.72 1.16 0.89
C GLY A 36 -13.11 1.72 1.16
N ARG A 37 -13.31 3.01 0.94
CA ARG A 37 -14.56 3.72 1.26
C ARG A 37 -15.62 3.64 0.16
N THR A 38 -15.24 3.36 -1.08
CA THR A 38 -16.13 3.43 -2.26
C THR A 38 -16.43 2.02 -2.76
N ALA A 39 -17.58 1.48 -2.39
CA ALA A 39 -18.00 0.12 -2.77
C ALA A 39 -17.85 -0.15 -4.26
N ALA A 40 -18.41 0.71 -5.13
CA ALA A 40 -18.40 0.51 -6.58
C ALA A 40 -16.99 0.35 -7.18
N LYS A 41 -15.97 1.07 -6.63
CA LYS A 41 -14.57 0.93 -7.09
C LYS A 41 -13.98 -0.42 -6.68
N LEU A 42 -14.30 -0.89 -5.47
CA LEU A 42 -13.85 -2.18 -4.96
C LEU A 42 -14.51 -3.32 -5.74
N GLU A 43 -15.81 -3.22 -5.99
CA GLU A 43 -16.58 -4.18 -6.79
C GLU A 43 -16.05 -4.28 -8.22
N THR A 44 -15.71 -3.14 -8.85
CA THR A 44 -15.06 -3.14 -10.17
C THR A 44 -13.74 -3.90 -10.17
N THR A 45 -12.95 -3.75 -9.10
CA THR A 45 -11.70 -4.50 -8.95
C THR A 45 -11.97 -6.00 -8.74
N ALA A 46 -12.93 -6.35 -7.88
CA ALA A 46 -13.32 -7.72 -7.62
C ALA A 46 -13.79 -8.42 -8.91
N GLN A 47 -14.70 -7.79 -9.66
CA GLN A 47 -15.16 -8.31 -10.96
C GLN A 47 -14.02 -8.48 -11.98
N THR A 48 -13.01 -7.61 -11.95
CA THR A 48 -11.83 -7.78 -12.81
C THR A 48 -11.08 -9.06 -12.45
N ILE A 49 -10.89 -9.32 -11.14
CA ILE A 49 -10.22 -10.54 -10.65
C ILE A 49 -11.05 -11.79 -10.95
N GLU A 50 -12.35 -11.75 -10.73
CA GLU A 50 -13.28 -12.88 -10.99
C GLU A 50 -13.30 -13.36 -12.45
N ARG A 51 -13.06 -12.43 -13.40
CA ARG A 51 -12.99 -12.75 -14.84
C ARG A 51 -11.65 -13.35 -15.27
N MET A 52 -10.67 -13.39 -14.39
CA MET A 52 -9.33 -13.90 -14.72
C MET A 52 -9.29 -15.40 -14.46
N GLU A 53 -9.05 -16.18 -15.52
CA GLU A 53 -8.93 -17.62 -15.41
C GLU A 53 -7.73 -18.03 -14.53
N GLY A 54 -7.97 -18.92 -13.58
CA GLY A 54 -6.95 -19.43 -12.68
C GLY A 54 -6.49 -18.46 -11.59
N ALA A 55 -7.08 -17.26 -11.48
CA ALA A 55 -6.79 -16.34 -10.39
C ALA A 55 -7.37 -16.84 -9.05
N GLY A 56 -6.86 -16.29 -7.95
CA GLY A 56 -7.46 -16.43 -6.64
C GLY A 56 -8.81 -15.72 -6.52
N LYS A 57 -9.25 -15.45 -5.31
CA LYS A 57 -10.55 -14.82 -5.04
C LYS A 57 -10.38 -13.34 -4.66
N ALA A 58 -11.41 -12.55 -4.90
CA ALA A 58 -11.53 -11.20 -4.39
C ALA A 58 -12.77 -11.04 -3.50
N GLU A 59 -12.61 -10.37 -2.39
CA GLU A 59 -13.68 -10.06 -1.44
C GLU A 59 -13.69 -8.55 -1.18
N VAL A 60 -14.86 -7.96 -1.04
CA VAL A 60 -15.02 -6.52 -0.80
C VAL A 60 -15.35 -6.26 0.66
N PHE A 61 -14.58 -5.40 1.31
CA PHE A 61 -14.88 -4.89 2.64
C PHE A 61 -14.84 -3.36 2.64
N VAL A 62 -16.01 -2.74 2.72
CA VAL A 62 -16.13 -1.27 2.73
C VAL A 62 -15.78 -0.74 4.12
N ALA A 63 -14.70 0.03 4.20
CA ALA A 63 -14.26 0.66 5.45
C ALA A 63 -13.43 1.93 5.21
N ASP A 64 -13.55 2.86 6.16
CA ASP A 64 -12.58 3.93 6.35
C ASP A 64 -11.47 3.44 7.29
N VAL A 65 -10.27 3.28 6.76
CA VAL A 65 -9.09 2.80 7.49
C VAL A 65 -8.60 3.78 8.56
N THR A 66 -9.16 4.99 8.61
CA THR A 66 -8.91 5.97 9.67
C THR A 66 -9.86 5.81 10.87
N ASN A 67 -10.91 4.99 10.72
CA ASN A 67 -11.89 4.70 11.76
C ASN A 67 -11.53 3.38 12.47
N ARG A 68 -11.18 3.47 13.76
CA ARG A 68 -10.74 2.32 14.57
C ARG A 68 -11.79 1.19 14.62
N GLU A 69 -13.07 1.53 14.75
CA GLU A 69 -14.12 0.50 14.87
C GLU A 69 -14.33 -0.24 13.55
N GLN A 70 -14.23 0.46 12.41
CA GLN A 70 -14.31 -0.20 11.11
C GLN A 70 -13.09 -1.08 10.84
N VAL A 71 -11.90 -0.68 11.29
CA VAL A 71 -10.68 -1.51 11.19
C VAL A 71 -10.77 -2.73 12.10
N LYS A 72 -11.36 -2.62 13.31
CA LYS A 72 -11.68 -3.79 14.14
C LYS A 72 -12.68 -4.73 13.45
N GLY A 73 -13.73 -4.18 12.83
CA GLY A 73 -14.68 -4.95 12.03
C GLY A 73 -14.00 -5.72 10.91
N LEU A 74 -13.01 -5.13 10.24
CA LEU A 74 -12.18 -5.80 9.23
C LEU A 74 -11.39 -6.98 9.85
N ALA A 75 -10.75 -6.78 11.00
CA ALA A 75 -10.01 -7.85 11.66
C ALA A 75 -10.93 -9.01 12.07
N ASP A 76 -12.12 -8.70 12.60
CA ASP A 76 -13.13 -9.70 12.95
C ASP A 76 -13.66 -10.44 11.73
N TYR A 77 -13.83 -9.74 10.60
CA TYR A 77 -14.20 -10.35 9.32
C TYR A 77 -13.14 -11.34 8.86
N VAL A 78 -11.86 -10.92 8.78
CA VAL A 78 -10.74 -11.79 8.39
C VAL A 78 -10.65 -13.02 9.30
N ARG A 79 -10.77 -12.82 10.63
CA ARG A 79 -10.73 -13.91 11.61
C ARG A 79 -11.85 -14.93 11.39
N ARG A 80 -13.08 -14.46 11.16
CA ARG A 80 -14.24 -15.35 10.99
C ARG A 80 -14.23 -16.10 9.66
N GLN A 81 -13.84 -15.44 8.59
CA GLN A 81 -13.91 -16.02 7.24
C GLN A 81 -12.68 -16.87 6.90
N HIS A 82 -11.50 -16.49 7.40
CA HIS A 82 -10.24 -17.08 6.96
C HIS A 82 -9.40 -17.64 8.13
N GLY A 83 -9.58 -17.16 9.33
CA GLY A 83 -8.81 -17.59 10.51
C GLY A 83 -7.35 -17.16 10.53
N ASP A 84 -6.81 -16.62 9.42
CA ASP A 84 -5.42 -16.19 9.28
C ASP A 84 -5.28 -15.01 8.32
N LEU A 85 -4.15 -14.29 8.41
CA LEU A 85 -3.74 -13.25 7.49
C LEU A 85 -2.25 -13.44 7.12
N HIS A 86 -1.96 -13.53 5.84
CA HIS A 86 -0.60 -13.76 5.32
C HIS A 86 0.05 -12.48 4.80
N VAL A 87 -0.73 -11.62 4.13
CA VAL A 87 -0.23 -10.39 3.52
C VAL A 87 -1.11 -9.20 3.91
N LEU A 88 -0.47 -8.13 4.39
CA LEU A 88 -1.12 -6.84 4.59
C LEU A 88 -0.42 -5.80 3.71
N VAL A 89 -1.18 -5.12 2.85
CA VAL A 89 -0.70 -3.99 2.04
C VAL A 89 -1.39 -2.71 2.50
N ASN A 90 -0.65 -1.84 3.18
CA ASN A 90 -1.10 -0.51 3.56
C ASN A 90 -0.82 0.46 2.40
N ASN A 91 -1.82 0.63 1.53
CA ASN A 91 -1.69 1.48 0.34
C ASN A 91 -2.62 2.70 0.37
N ALA A 92 -3.67 2.73 1.19
CA ALA A 92 -4.58 3.87 1.26
C ALA A 92 -3.82 5.18 1.53
N GLY A 93 -4.09 6.22 0.74
CA GLY A 93 -3.42 7.51 0.87
C GLY A 93 -4.17 8.62 0.13
N ILE A 94 -3.90 9.86 0.53
CA ILE A 94 -4.37 11.10 -0.10
C ILE A 94 -3.24 12.11 -0.17
N SER A 95 -3.36 13.08 -1.07
CA SER A 95 -2.52 14.29 -1.09
C SER A 95 -3.36 15.49 -1.50
N THR A 96 -3.03 16.65 -0.94
CA THR A 96 -3.48 17.96 -1.43
C THR A 96 -2.26 18.76 -1.86
N HIS A 97 -2.47 19.82 -2.64
CA HIS A 97 -1.42 20.72 -3.09
C HIS A 97 -1.73 22.12 -2.54
N THR A 98 -1.02 22.51 -1.49
CA THR A 98 -1.25 23.78 -0.79
C THR A 98 0.09 24.39 -0.41
N LYS A 99 0.30 25.66 -0.72
CA LYS A 99 1.52 26.39 -0.34
C LYS A 99 1.65 26.43 1.18
N TRP A 100 2.88 26.40 1.66
CA TRP A 100 3.17 26.32 3.10
C TRP A 100 2.41 27.36 3.96
N LEU A 101 2.38 28.60 3.52
CA LEU A 101 1.71 29.69 4.26
C LEU A 101 0.16 29.65 4.19
N GLU A 102 -0.39 28.86 3.27
CA GLU A 102 -1.83 28.70 3.06
C GLU A 102 -2.34 27.37 3.62
N LEU A 103 -1.42 26.45 3.99
CA LEU A 103 -1.75 25.14 4.49
C LEU A 103 -2.47 25.23 5.84
N THR A 104 -3.69 24.73 5.88
CA THR A 104 -4.50 24.71 7.10
C THR A 104 -4.14 23.53 8.02
N GLU A 105 -4.38 23.70 9.33
CA GLU A 105 -4.23 22.61 10.31
C GLU A 105 -5.13 21.41 9.94
N GLN A 106 -6.35 21.67 9.45
CA GLN A 106 -7.26 20.61 9.02
C GLN A 106 -6.71 19.78 7.85
N GLU A 107 -6.13 20.42 6.83
CA GLU A 107 -5.49 19.70 5.71
C GLU A 107 -4.28 18.89 6.17
N TRP A 108 -3.47 19.48 7.06
CA TRP A 108 -2.35 18.77 7.69
C TRP A 108 -2.86 17.51 8.39
N ASP A 109 -3.83 17.64 9.29
CA ASP A 109 -4.37 16.55 10.08
C ASP A 109 -5.03 15.47 9.22
N ASP A 110 -5.77 15.85 8.19
CA ASP A 110 -6.41 14.91 7.28
C ASP A 110 -5.37 14.07 6.53
N VAL A 111 -4.29 14.69 6.06
CA VAL A 111 -3.21 13.98 5.37
C VAL A 111 -2.45 13.08 6.33
N GLN A 112 -2.11 13.53 7.55
CA GLN A 112 -1.47 12.68 8.57
C GLN A 112 -2.38 11.51 8.95
N ARG A 113 -3.67 11.76 9.13
CA ARG A 113 -4.67 10.76 9.51
C ARG A 113 -4.76 9.64 8.47
N VAL A 114 -4.81 9.99 7.18
CA VAL A 114 -4.96 8.98 6.12
C VAL A 114 -3.64 8.31 5.76
N ASN A 115 -2.50 9.04 5.72
CA ASN A 115 -1.26 8.47 5.18
C ASN A 115 -0.37 7.76 6.20
N ILE A 116 -0.41 8.15 7.49
CA ILE A 116 0.43 7.52 8.51
C ILE A 116 -0.40 6.91 9.65
N LYS A 117 -1.40 7.62 10.20
CA LYS A 117 -2.21 7.09 11.29
C LYS A 117 -2.99 5.84 10.86
N SER A 118 -3.48 5.78 9.62
CA SER A 118 -4.14 4.58 9.10
C SER A 118 -3.20 3.38 9.05
N VAL A 119 -1.94 3.56 8.62
CA VAL A 119 -0.92 2.51 8.61
C VAL A 119 -0.72 1.94 10.02
N PHE A 120 -0.61 2.84 11.01
CA PHE A 120 -0.55 2.44 12.43
C PHE A 120 -1.79 1.66 12.85
N LEU A 121 -2.99 2.19 12.63
CA LEU A 121 -4.25 1.57 13.07
C LEU A 121 -4.47 0.19 12.45
N VAL A 122 -4.28 0.07 11.14
CA VAL A 122 -4.50 -1.17 10.40
C VAL A 122 -3.46 -2.22 10.81
N SER A 123 -2.18 -1.83 10.86
CA SER A 123 -1.11 -2.76 11.27
C SER A 123 -1.28 -3.22 12.71
N GLN A 124 -1.57 -2.31 13.65
CA GLN A 124 -1.79 -2.65 15.07
C GLN A 124 -2.97 -3.60 15.25
N THR A 125 -4.04 -3.42 14.47
CA THR A 125 -5.27 -4.22 14.63
C THR A 125 -5.18 -5.58 13.94
N LEU A 126 -4.48 -5.69 12.80
CA LEU A 126 -4.37 -6.92 12.01
C LEU A 126 -3.14 -7.78 12.36
N ALA A 127 -2.06 -7.19 12.88
CA ALA A 127 -0.86 -7.96 13.24
C ALA A 127 -1.12 -9.10 14.24
N PRO A 128 -2.02 -8.98 15.25
CA PRO A 128 -2.36 -10.11 16.11
C PRO A 128 -2.85 -11.35 15.35
N LEU A 129 -3.63 -11.19 14.27
CA LEU A 129 -4.06 -12.31 13.42
C LEU A 129 -2.88 -12.99 12.74
N MET A 130 -1.94 -12.20 12.21
CA MET A 130 -0.72 -12.73 11.59
C MET A 130 0.14 -13.47 12.62
N ILE A 131 0.26 -12.94 13.85
CA ILE A 131 1.00 -13.57 14.96
C ILE A 131 0.34 -14.90 15.38
N GLU A 132 -0.99 -14.91 15.53
CA GLU A 132 -1.75 -16.11 15.85
C GLU A 132 -1.56 -17.18 14.76
N GLY A 133 -1.62 -16.79 13.49
CA GLY A 133 -1.36 -17.66 12.36
C GLY A 133 0.07 -18.20 12.34
N ALA A 134 1.07 -17.36 12.62
CA ALA A 134 2.48 -17.77 12.68
C ALA A 134 2.79 -18.79 13.77
N LYS A 135 2.03 -18.78 14.85
CA LYS A 135 2.14 -19.81 15.92
C LYS A 135 1.55 -21.15 15.51
N ARG A 136 0.57 -21.16 14.61
CA ARG A 136 -0.10 -22.39 14.14
C ARG A 136 0.64 -23.05 12.99
N GLU A 137 1.12 -22.22 12.06
CA GLU A 137 1.73 -22.70 10.82
C GLU A 137 2.91 -21.82 10.42
N ARG A 138 4.02 -22.45 10.02
CA ARG A 138 5.18 -21.77 9.48
C ARG A 138 4.94 -21.41 8.00
N ALA A 139 4.26 -20.30 7.77
CA ALA A 139 4.00 -19.77 6.45
C ALA A 139 4.67 -18.40 6.28
N ASN A 140 4.85 -17.95 5.02
CA ASN A 140 5.34 -16.61 4.75
C ASN A 140 4.30 -15.57 5.18
N ARG A 141 4.73 -14.57 5.97
CA ARG A 141 3.89 -13.44 6.37
C ARG A 141 4.63 -12.13 6.16
N ALA A 142 3.94 -11.17 5.55
CA ALA A 142 4.55 -9.89 5.25
C ALA A 142 3.55 -8.72 5.33
N ILE A 143 4.03 -7.58 5.82
CA ILE A 143 3.38 -6.28 5.73
C ILE A 143 4.18 -5.44 4.72
N VAL A 144 3.50 -4.85 3.74
CA VAL A 144 4.11 -3.91 2.79
C VAL A 144 3.40 -2.56 2.91
N ASN A 145 4.15 -1.53 3.25
CA ASN A 145 3.64 -0.16 3.38
C ASN A 145 3.98 0.63 2.11
N VAL A 146 2.99 1.30 1.52
CA VAL A 146 3.23 2.18 0.37
C VAL A 146 3.59 3.57 0.86
N ALA A 147 4.89 3.88 0.80
CA ALA A 147 5.45 5.18 1.10
C ALA A 147 5.42 6.11 -0.15
N SER A 148 6.50 6.80 -0.46
CA SER A 148 6.66 7.66 -1.66
C SER A 148 8.10 8.13 -1.79
N LEU A 149 8.54 8.48 -3.00
CA LEU A 149 9.76 9.26 -3.21
C LEU A 149 9.77 10.54 -2.36
N SER A 150 8.58 11.12 -2.09
CA SER A 150 8.42 12.32 -1.25
C SER A 150 8.75 12.08 0.23
N GLY A 151 8.93 10.84 0.66
CA GLY A 151 9.47 10.50 1.98
C GLY A 151 10.98 10.61 2.04
N HIS A 152 11.67 10.63 0.88
CA HIS A 152 13.12 10.80 0.75
C HIS A 152 13.50 12.23 0.36
N GLN A 153 12.72 12.83 -0.54
CA GLN A 153 12.94 14.18 -1.05
C GLN A 153 11.66 15.00 -0.89
N ALA A 154 11.77 16.17 -0.26
CA ALA A 154 10.61 17.04 -0.08
C ALA A 154 10.08 17.55 -1.43
N GLY A 155 8.76 17.55 -1.58
CA GLY A 155 8.06 18.20 -2.68
C GLY A 155 7.51 19.56 -2.26
N ALA A 156 7.57 20.56 -3.15
CA ALA A 156 6.89 21.82 -2.95
C ALA A 156 5.37 21.61 -2.92
N GLU A 157 4.66 22.41 -2.12
CA GLU A 157 3.20 22.39 -1.97
C GLU A 157 2.61 21.09 -1.37
N ILE A 158 3.47 20.15 -0.91
CA ILE A 158 3.06 18.89 -0.29
C ILE A 158 3.85 18.58 1.01
N PRO A 159 4.16 19.55 1.88
CA PRO A 159 5.00 19.31 3.06
C PRO A 159 4.38 18.31 4.02
N HIS A 160 3.06 18.36 4.22
CA HIS A 160 2.28 17.44 5.05
C HIS A 160 2.32 15.99 4.52
N TYR A 161 2.25 15.81 3.19
CA TYR A 161 2.36 14.51 2.55
C TYR A 161 3.79 13.94 2.66
N SER A 162 4.81 14.77 2.38
CA SER A 162 6.22 14.37 2.50
C SER A 162 6.56 13.94 3.92
N ALA A 163 6.12 14.71 4.93
CA ALA A 163 6.30 14.36 6.34
C ALA A 163 5.63 13.01 6.69
N ALA A 164 4.39 12.80 6.25
CA ALA A 164 3.67 11.55 6.48
C ALA A 164 4.39 10.35 5.84
N LYS A 165 4.87 10.49 4.60
CA LYS A 165 5.54 9.40 3.86
C LYS A 165 6.94 9.10 4.40
N ALA A 166 7.69 10.11 4.87
CA ALA A 166 8.92 9.90 5.64
C ALA A 166 8.63 9.15 6.96
N GLY A 167 7.54 9.52 7.64
CA GLY A 167 7.06 8.81 8.83
C GLY A 167 6.71 7.34 8.55
N VAL A 168 6.09 7.02 7.42
CA VAL A 168 5.80 5.63 7.03
C VAL A 168 7.07 4.81 6.81
N ILE A 169 8.10 5.39 6.17
CA ILE A 169 9.41 4.72 5.99
C ILE A 169 10.03 4.37 7.34
N ASN A 170 10.02 5.31 8.29
CA ASN A 170 10.58 5.06 9.62
C ASN A 170 9.71 4.11 10.46
N LEU A 171 8.38 4.26 10.42
CA LEU A 171 7.43 3.35 11.08
C LEU A 171 7.60 1.91 10.58
N THR A 172 7.89 1.72 9.29
CA THR A 172 8.18 0.40 8.71
C THR A 172 9.36 -0.29 9.41
N LYS A 173 10.43 0.45 9.70
CA LYS A 173 11.60 -0.07 10.43
C LYS A 173 11.25 -0.49 11.86
N SER A 174 10.46 0.33 12.55
CA SER A 174 10.00 0.02 13.91
C SER A 174 9.13 -1.23 13.93
N LEU A 175 8.15 -1.32 13.01
CA LEU A 175 7.30 -2.51 12.90
C LEU A 175 8.10 -3.76 12.51
N ALA A 176 9.14 -3.62 11.70
CA ALA A 176 10.02 -4.73 11.34
C ALA A 176 10.74 -5.30 12.56
N LEU A 177 11.25 -4.44 13.45
CA LEU A 177 11.90 -4.85 14.70
C LEU A 177 10.90 -5.56 15.63
N GLU A 178 9.71 -4.99 15.81
CA GLU A 178 8.67 -5.51 16.72
C GLU A 178 8.08 -6.85 16.23
N LEU A 179 7.96 -7.05 14.92
CA LEU A 179 7.27 -8.21 14.35
C LEU A 179 8.20 -9.34 13.88
N ALA A 180 9.51 -9.07 13.75
CA ALA A 180 10.50 -10.09 13.37
C ALA A 180 10.54 -11.32 14.30
N PRO A 181 10.40 -11.19 15.65
CA PRO A 181 10.36 -12.36 16.54
C PRO A 181 9.20 -13.33 16.24
N TYR A 182 8.16 -12.86 15.54
CA TYR A 182 7.01 -13.68 15.13
C TYR A 182 7.14 -14.19 13.68
N GLY A 183 8.28 -13.95 13.02
CA GLY A 183 8.49 -14.35 11.63
C GLY A 183 7.72 -13.51 10.60
N ILE A 184 7.25 -12.33 10.99
CA ILE A 184 6.53 -11.39 10.10
C ILE A 184 7.52 -10.34 9.61
N ARG A 185 7.67 -10.23 8.29
CA ARG A 185 8.51 -9.22 7.65
C ARG A 185 7.72 -7.95 7.39
N VAL A 186 8.34 -6.79 7.54
CA VAL A 186 7.71 -5.50 7.24
C VAL A 186 8.67 -4.68 6.37
N ASN A 187 8.22 -4.29 5.18
CA ASN A 187 8.98 -3.46 4.27
C ASN A 187 8.10 -2.33 3.72
N SER A 188 8.72 -1.32 3.15
CA SER A 188 8.02 -0.30 2.39
C SER A 188 8.47 -0.25 0.93
N VAL A 189 7.60 0.26 0.10
CA VAL A 189 7.89 0.64 -1.27
C VAL A 189 7.66 2.14 -1.42
N SER A 190 8.59 2.83 -2.06
CA SER A 190 8.53 4.27 -2.32
C SER A 190 8.39 4.53 -3.82
N PRO A 191 7.15 4.64 -4.33
CA PRO A 191 6.91 4.97 -5.73
C PRO A 191 7.37 6.37 -6.10
N GLY A 192 7.83 6.54 -7.36
CA GLY A 192 7.95 7.81 -8.01
C GLY A 192 6.63 8.35 -8.54
N PHE A 193 6.69 9.06 -9.69
CA PHE A 193 5.49 9.52 -10.39
C PHE A 193 4.86 8.35 -11.17
N VAL A 194 3.64 7.98 -10.80
CA VAL A 194 2.89 6.82 -11.32
C VAL A 194 1.51 7.28 -11.78
N GLU A 195 1.01 6.74 -12.88
CA GLU A 195 -0.35 7.02 -13.40
C GLU A 195 -1.43 6.48 -12.46
N THR A 196 -1.96 7.34 -11.63
CA THR A 196 -2.99 7.00 -10.63
C THR A 196 -3.99 8.14 -10.50
N PRO A 197 -5.18 7.93 -9.91
CA PRO A 197 -6.10 9.03 -9.59
C PRO A 197 -5.47 10.11 -8.70
N LEU A 198 -4.46 9.77 -7.90
CA LEU A 198 -3.75 10.74 -7.05
C LEU A 198 -2.91 11.74 -7.87
N THR A 199 -2.36 11.31 -8.99
CA THR A 199 -1.47 12.09 -9.87
C THR A 199 -2.19 12.62 -11.13
N GLU A 200 -3.42 12.15 -11.40
CA GLU A 200 -4.17 12.42 -12.62
C GLU A 200 -4.24 13.91 -12.96
N ARG A 201 -4.60 14.75 -11.99
CA ARG A 201 -4.68 16.21 -12.20
C ARG A 201 -3.33 16.81 -12.61
N GLY A 202 -2.23 16.36 -12.00
CA GLY A 202 -0.88 16.80 -12.35
C GLY A 202 -0.48 16.35 -13.74
N LEU A 203 -0.80 15.10 -14.10
CA LEU A 203 -0.45 14.51 -15.39
C LEU A 203 -1.25 15.09 -16.58
N GLN A 204 -2.32 15.83 -16.34
CA GLN A 204 -3.00 16.64 -17.37
C GLN A 204 -2.18 17.88 -17.79
N ASN A 205 -1.18 18.28 -17.00
CA ASN A 205 -0.31 19.41 -17.31
C ASN A 205 0.93 18.93 -18.09
N GLU A 206 0.98 19.22 -19.38
CA GLU A 206 2.11 18.81 -20.25
C GLU A 206 3.48 19.29 -19.75
N ARG A 207 3.55 20.47 -19.13
CA ARG A 207 4.82 20.99 -18.58
C ARG A 207 5.30 20.13 -17.40
N PHE A 208 4.36 19.66 -16.59
CA PHE A 208 4.65 18.78 -15.49
C PHE A 208 5.10 17.39 -15.99
N VAL A 209 4.41 16.82 -16.99
CA VAL A 209 4.81 15.55 -17.62
C VAL A 209 6.22 15.67 -18.22
N LYS A 210 6.50 16.72 -19.00
CA LYS A 210 7.84 16.97 -19.56
C LYS A 210 8.91 17.14 -18.48
N ALA A 211 8.54 17.73 -17.32
CA ALA A 211 9.46 17.83 -16.19
C ALA A 211 9.76 16.45 -15.56
N ILE A 212 8.75 15.59 -15.45
CA ILE A 212 8.94 14.21 -15.00
C ILE A 212 9.85 13.46 -15.97
N GLU A 213 9.55 13.47 -17.25
CA GLU A 213 10.34 12.80 -18.30
C GLU A 213 11.81 13.27 -18.29
N ARG A 214 12.04 14.56 -18.16
CA ARG A 214 13.39 15.14 -18.13
C ARG A 214 14.16 14.71 -16.87
N ASN A 215 13.51 14.65 -15.71
CA ASN A 215 14.17 14.42 -14.42
C ASN A 215 14.12 12.96 -13.96
N THR A 216 13.41 12.08 -14.66
CA THR A 216 13.43 10.62 -14.44
C THR A 216 14.50 10.01 -15.36
N ALA A 217 15.34 9.12 -14.84
CA ALA A 217 16.38 8.47 -15.65
C ALA A 217 15.79 7.61 -16.78
N LEU A 218 14.64 6.94 -16.51
CA LEU A 218 13.89 6.18 -17.50
C LEU A 218 13.05 7.03 -18.45
N GLY A 219 12.97 8.34 -18.24
CA GLY A 219 12.33 9.31 -19.13
C GLY A 219 10.81 9.17 -19.29
N ARG A 220 10.12 8.64 -18.29
CA ARG A 220 8.66 8.43 -18.35
C ARG A 220 8.01 8.37 -16.96
N VAL A 221 6.69 8.50 -16.95
CA VAL A 221 5.86 8.16 -15.80
C VAL A 221 5.78 6.64 -15.65
N GLY A 222 5.71 6.15 -14.43
CA GLY A 222 5.54 4.72 -14.13
C GLY A 222 4.08 4.28 -14.22
N ALA A 223 3.87 2.98 -14.43
CA ALA A 223 2.54 2.35 -14.37
C ALA A 223 2.27 1.74 -12.98
N PRO A 224 1.01 1.69 -12.52
CA PRO A 224 0.66 1.06 -11.24
C PRO A 224 1.13 -0.38 -11.11
N GLU A 225 1.15 -1.12 -12.20
CA GLU A 225 1.58 -2.52 -12.29
C GLU A 225 3.07 -2.68 -11.96
N GLU A 226 3.90 -1.70 -12.28
CA GLU A 226 5.34 -1.72 -11.98
C GLU A 226 5.57 -1.66 -10.46
N ILE A 227 4.77 -0.88 -9.75
CA ILE A 227 4.80 -0.82 -8.29
C ILE A 227 4.20 -2.10 -7.68
N ALA A 228 3.09 -2.58 -8.22
CA ALA A 228 2.44 -3.81 -7.78
C ALA A 228 3.35 -5.03 -7.88
N ASN A 229 4.22 -5.10 -8.89
CA ASN A 229 5.21 -6.15 -9.06
C ASN A 229 6.21 -6.19 -7.90
N VAL A 230 6.69 -5.01 -7.46
CA VAL A 230 7.61 -4.89 -6.33
C VAL A 230 6.89 -5.20 -5.01
N ILE A 231 5.65 -4.73 -4.84
CA ILE A 231 4.84 -5.07 -3.66
C ILE A 231 4.64 -6.59 -3.57
N ALA A 232 4.31 -7.26 -4.67
CA ALA A 232 4.15 -8.71 -4.70
C ALA A 232 5.47 -9.44 -4.40
N PHE A 233 6.61 -8.96 -4.89
CA PHE A 233 7.92 -9.49 -4.52
C PHE A 233 8.17 -9.36 -3.01
N LEU A 234 8.02 -8.17 -2.44
CA LEU A 234 8.22 -7.92 -1.01
C LEU A 234 7.26 -8.74 -0.12
N ALA A 235 6.05 -8.97 -0.60
CA ALA A 235 5.06 -9.80 0.09
C ALA A 235 5.36 -11.30 0.01
N SER A 236 6.14 -11.75 -0.96
CA SER A 236 6.42 -13.17 -1.23
C SER A 236 7.58 -13.73 -0.40
N SER A 237 7.74 -15.06 -0.41
CA SER A 237 8.89 -15.75 0.20
C SER A 237 10.22 -15.48 -0.51
N GLU A 238 10.20 -14.94 -1.74
CA GLU A 238 11.42 -14.53 -2.46
C GLU A 238 12.16 -13.41 -1.74
N ALA A 239 11.44 -12.57 -0.97
CA ALA A 239 11.98 -11.52 -0.12
C ALA A 239 12.23 -11.99 1.33
N SER A 240 12.46 -13.28 1.58
CA SER A 240 12.52 -13.90 2.92
C SER A 240 13.58 -13.31 3.85
N TYR A 241 14.63 -12.69 3.31
CA TYR A 241 15.69 -12.05 4.10
C TYR A 241 15.58 -10.52 4.11
N MET A 242 14.45 -9.97 3.63
CA MET A 242 14.20 -8.53 3.61
C MET A 242 13.17 -8.15 4.67
N THR A 243 13.58 -7.34 5.65
CA THR A 243 12.71 -6.69 6.62
C THR A 243 13.28 -5.34 7.03
N GLY A 244 12.44 -4.34 7.28
CA GLY A 244 12.84 -2.97 7.60
C GLY A 244 13.41 -2.18 6.42
N SER A 245 13.35 -2.73 5.21
CA SER A 245 13.85 -2.08 3.99
C SER A 245 12.78 -1.18 3.38
N ASP A 246 13.22 -0.07 2.77
CA ASP A 246 12.42 0.72 1.86
C ASP A 246 12.95 0.55 0.43
N VAL A 247 12.07 0.18 -0.50
CA VAL A 247 12.45 -0.05 -1.90
C VAL A 247 11.94 1.09 -2.77
N LEU A 248 12.88 1.87 -3.27
CA LEU A 248 12.59 2.98 -4.18
C LEU A 248 12.25 2.46 -5.58
N VAL A 249 11.11 2.88 -6.14
CA VAL A 249 10.62 2.50 -7.47
C VAL A 249 10.16 3.77 -8.20
N ASP A 250 11.11 4.59 -8.61
CA ASP A 250 10.91 5.96 -9.08
C ASP A 250 11.45 6.25 -10.49
N GLY A 251 11.86 5.19 -11.20
CA GLY A 251 12.45 5.33 -12.52
C GLY A 251 13.79 6.09 -12.52
N GLY A 252 14.44 6.21 -11.36
CA GLY A 252 15.70 6.93 -11.19
C GLY A 252 15.53 8.43 -11.02
N TRP A 253 14.42 8.88 -10.48
CA TRP A 253 14.20 10.30 -10.16
C TRP A 253 15.20 10.82 -9.11
N LEU A 254 15.43 10.07 -8.03
CA LEU A 254 16.29 10.54 -6.93
C LEU A 254 17.80 10.42 -7.20
N ILE A 255 18.20 9.81 -8.29
CA ILE A 255 19.62 9.66 -8.66
C ILE A 255 20.05 10.59 -9.81
N LYS A 256 19.14 11.40 -10.35
CA LYS A 256 19.38 12.26 -11.51
C LYS A 256 19.50 13.75 -11.14
#